data_84b0599b7522179eb5bb041e650acebe
#
_entry.id   84b0599b7522179eb5bb041e650acebe
#
_cell.length_a   1.000
_cell.length_b   1.000
_cell.length_c   1.000
_cell.angle_alpha   90.00
_cell.angle_beta   90.00
_cell.angle_gamma   90.00
#
_symmetry.space_group_name_H-M   'P 1'
#
loop_
_entity.id
_entity.type
_entity.pdbx_description
1 polymer ?
#
loop_
_entity_poly.entity_id
_entity_poly.type
_entity_poly.pdbx_seq_one_letter_code
_entity_poly.pdbx_strand_id
1 'polypeptide(L)'
;KGMRAMFTMMNEARLGVGLQGYAQASVAYQNALGFARDRLQGRDATGAKTPDGPADPILVHPDVRRGLMAQKSFVEGARALVFWGAQMIDASHRKKDAEAEAMISLLIPVIKGFLTDKGFETCVLAQQTLGGSGFTREWGLEQYVRDARITMIYEGTNGIQSLDLVGRKLGLHGGKAMMAFFELIKTFTKEN
;
A
#
# COMPACT_ATOMS: atom_id res chain seq x y z
N LYS A 1 -12.27 -31.74 -4.63
CA LYS A 1 -11.83 -31.05 -5.88
C LYS A 1 -12.24 -29.57 -5.88
N GLY A 2 -13.48 -29.18 -5.45
CA GLY A 2 -13.97 -27.80 -5.45
C GLY A 2 -13.17 -26.83 -4.59
N MET A 3 -12.81 -27.22 -3.36
CA MET A 3 -11.95 -26.39 -2.48
C MET A 3 -10.61 -26.02 -3.12
N ARG A 4 -9.97 -26.94 -3.83
CA ARG A 4 -8.69 -26.67 -4.51
C ARG A 4 -8.87 -25.62 -5.63
N ALA A 5 -9.92 -25.74 -6.42
CA ALA A 5 -10.24 -24.76 -7.46
C ALA A 5 -10.54 -23.36 -6.86
N MET A 6 -11.30 -23.32 -5.77
CA MET A 6 -11.57 -22.09 -5.03
C MET A 6 -10.27 -21.39 -4.55
N PHE A 7 -9.32 -22.14 -3.98
CA PHE A 7 -8.06 -21.57 -3.52
C PHE A 7 -7.18 -21.02 -4.66
N THR A 8 -7.24 -21.61 -5.85
CA THR A 8 -6.54 -21.07 -7.03
C THR A 8 -7.09 -19.68 -7.37
N MET A 9 -8.41 -19.52 -7.43
CA MET A 9 -9.07 -18.24 -7.68
C MET A 9 -8.78 -17.22 -6.54
N MET A 10 -8.79 -17.65 -5.29
CA MET A 10 -8.57 -16.76 -4.13
C MET A 10 -7.16 -16.14 -4.10
N ASN A 11 -6.14 -16.80 -4.61
CA ASN A 11 -4.79 -16.22 -4.65
C ASN A 11 -4.72 -15.02 -5.60
N GLU A 12 -5.36 -15.10 -6.74
CA GLU A 12 -5.48 -13.96 -7.67
C GLU A 12 -6.35 -12.85 -7.08
N ALA A 13 -7.47 -13.20 -6.45
CA ALA A 13 -8.35 -12.25 -5.78
C ALA A 13 -7.61 -11.47 -4.67
N ARG A 14 -6.73 -12.12 -3.90
CA ARG A 14 -5.93 -11.48 -2.84
C ARG A 14 -4.94 -10.44 -3.39
N LEU A 15 -4.32 -10.69 -4.55
CA LEU A 15 -3.52 -9.66 -5.23
C LEU A 15 -4.40 -8.46 -5.60
N GLY A 16 -5.58 -8.72 -6.16
CA GLY A 16 -6.57 -7.68 -6.49
C GLY A 16 -6.99 -6.85 -5.27
N VAL A 17 -7.16 -7.48 -4.10
CA VAL A 17 -7.48 -6.76 -2.85
C VAL A 17 -6.28 -5.93 -2.35
N GLY A 18 -5.06 -6.43 -2.46
CA GLY A 18 -3.86 -5.63 -2.22
C GLY A 18 -3.78 -4.41 -3.14
N LEU A 19 -4.10 -4.60 -4.43
CA LEU A 19 -4.19 -3.52 -5.41
C LEU A 19 -5.25 -2.46 -5.03
N GLN A 20 -6.39 -2.86 -4.47
CA GLN A 20 -7.41 -1.90 -3.99
C GLN A 20 -6.85 -1.02 -2.87
N GLY A 21 -6.15 -1.59 -1.89
CA GLY A 21 -5.51 -0.82 -0.82
C GLY A 21 -4.53 0.22 -1.37
N TYR A 22 -3.67 -0.19 -2.29
CA TYR A 22 -2.75 0.71 -2.99
C TYR A 22 -3.48 1.79 -3.81
N ALA A 23 -4.47 1.42 -4.61
CA ALA A 23 -5.14 2.34 -5.53
C ALA A 23 -5.88 3.45 -4.78
N GLN A 24 -6.60 3.11 -3.72
CA GLN A 24 -7.29 4.07 -2.87
C GLN A 24 -6.31 5.00 -2.15
N ALA A 25 -5.23 4.47 -1.60
CA ALA A 25 -4.16 5.24 -0.99
C ALA A 25 -3.51 6.22 -1.99
N SER A 26 -3.29 5.78 -3.23
CA SER A 26 -2.69 6.60 -4.29
C SER A 26 -3.57 7.79 -4.64
N VAL A 27 -4.86 7.59 -4.82
CA VAL A 27 -5.80 8.68 -5.11
C VAL A 27 -5.94 9.61 -3.91
N ALA A 28 -6.06 9.07 -2.70
CA ALA A 28 -6.15 9.86 -1.48
C ALA A 28 -4.91 10.75 -1.28
N TYR A 29 -3.70 10.20 -1.48
CA TYR A 29 -2.44 10.96 -1.43
C TYR A 29 -2.40 12.11 -2.45
N GLN A 30 -2.80 11.87 -3.71
CA GLN A 30 -2.79 12.90 -4.74
C GLN A 30 -3.72 14.06 -4.40
N ASN A 31 -4.92 13.76 -3.88
CA ASN A 31 -5.86 14.79 -3.40
C ASN A 31 -5.28 15.56 -2.21
N ALA A 32 -4.71 14.88 -1.23
CA ALA A 32 -4.08 15.51 -0.07
C ALA A 32 -2.91 16.43 -0.47
N LEU A 33 -2.08 15.99 -1.43
CA LEU A 33 -0.97 16.78 -1.95
C LEU A 33 -1.45 18.05 -2.68
N GLY A 34 -2.48 17.93 -3.53
CA GLY A 34 -3.11 19.08 -4.20
C GLY A 34 -3.65 20.08 -3.18
N PHE A 35 -4.45 19.60 -2.24
CA PHE A 35 -4.99 20.45 -1.16
C PHE A 35 -3.88 21.15 -0.35
N ALA A 36 -2.81 20.44 0.00
CA ALA A 36 -1.74 21.00 0.80
C ALA A 36 -0.94 22.11 0.06
N ARG A 37 -0.92 22.06 -1.27
CA ARG A 37 -0.32 23.12 -2.12
C ARG A 37 -1.18 24.36 -2.21
N ASP A 38 -2.49 24.19 -2.24
CA ASP A 38 -3.42 25.28 -2.53
C ASP A 38 -3.97 25.93 -1.24
N ARG A 39 -4.09 25.17 -0.16
CA ARG A 39 -4.63 25.66 1.12
C ARG A 39 -3.61 26.57 1.81
N LEU A 40 -3.96 27.83 1.96
CA LEU A 40 -3.15 28.83 2.67
C LEU A 40 -3.55 28.88 4.13
N GLN A 41 -2.60 28.67 5.07
CA GLN A 41 -2.83 28.80 6.50
C GLN A 41 -1.52 28.87 7.29
N GLY A 42 -1.39 29.90 8.13
CA GLY A 42 -0.20 30.09 8.94
C GLY A 42 1.04 30.53 8.15
N ARG A 43 2.19 30.40 8.77
CA ARG A 43 3.51 30.73 8.20
C ARG A 43 4.49 29.62 8.56
N ASP A 44 5.50 29.44 7.72
CA ASP A 44 6.62 28.55 8.04
C ASP A 44 7.35 29.04 9.30
N ALA A 45 7.77 28.13 10.17
CA ALA A 45 8.46 28.45 11.42
C ALA A 45 9.81 29.17 11.20
N THR A 46 10.41 29.02 10.03
CA THR A 46 11.69 29.67 9.64
C THR A 46 11.49 30.99 8.90
N GLY A 47 10.27 31.49 8.82
CA GLY A 47 9.90 32.73 8.12
C GLY A 47 8.99 32.46 6.91
N ALA A 48 8.20 33.47 6.56
CA ALA A 48 7.21 33.39 5.47
C ALA A 48 7.84 32.92 4.16
N LYS A 49 7.25 31.93 3.53
CA LYS A 49 7.66 31.44 2.20
C LYS A 49 6.98 32.20 1.06
N THR A 50 5.84 32.82 1.36
CA THR A 50 5.09 33.67 0.45
C THR A 50 4.87 35.03 1.14
N PRO A 51 5.93 35.89 1.24
CA PRO A 51 5.88 37.13 2.03
C PRO A 51 4.71 38.06 1.66
N ASP A 52 4.44 38.18 0.37
CA ASP A 52 3.40 39.06 -0.18
C ASP A 52 2.00 38.45 -0.16
N GLY A 53 1.88 37.16 0.19
CA GLY A 53 0.60 36.47 0.30
C GLY A 53 -0.03 36.60 1.68
N PRO A 54 -1.34 36.28 1.82
CA PRO A 54 -2.06 36.34 3.10
C PRO A 54 -1.57 35.29 4.09
N ALA A 55 -1.07 34.15 3.62
CA ALA A 55 -0.51 33.04 4.40
C ALA A 55 0.38 32.18 3.50
N ASP A 56 1.08 31.20 4.09
CA ASP A 56 1.81 30.19 3.32
C ASP A 56 0.93 28.98 3.02
N PRO A 57 1.20 28.22 1.92
CA PRO A 57 0.60 26.90 1.73
C PRO A 57 0.88 25.98 2.91
N ILE A 58 -0.10 25.17 3.33
CA ILE A 58 0.10 24.26 4.47
C ILE A 58 1.19 23.22 4.22
N LEU A 59 1.57 22.99 2.97
CA LEU A 59 2.70 22.15 2.57
C LEU A 59 4.02 22.54 3.25
N VAL A 60 4.18 23.79 3.68
CA VAL A 60 5.43 24.23 4.34
C VAL A 60 5.57 23.69 5.77
N HIS A 61 4.47 23.35 6.41
CA HIS A 61 4.48 22.89 7.80
C HIS A 61 5.12 21.51 7.94
N PRO A 62 6.04 21.31 8.90
CA PRO A 62 6.79 20.06 9.05
C PRO A 62 5.93 18.81 9.22
N ASP A 63 4.83 18.90 9.99
CA ASP A 63 3.95 17.77 10.22
C ASP A 63 3.16 17.37 8.96
N VAL A 64 2.68 18.35 8.18
CA VAL A 64 2.03 18.11 6.89
C VAL A 64 3.01 17.43 5.92
N ARG A 65 4.24 17.94 5.84
CA ARG A 65 5.30 17.34 5.01
C ARG A 65 5.63 15.92 5.44
N ARG A 66 5.76 15.66 6.73
CA ARG A 66 6.00 14.32 7.28
C ARG A 66 4.86 13.36 6.88
N GLY A 67 3.60 13.79 7.05
CA GLY A 67 2.43 13.00 6.66
C GLY A 67 2.40 12.71 5.16
N LEU A 68 2.65 13.69 4.31
CA LEU A 68 2.70 13.51 2.86
C LEU A 68 3.88 12.64 2.41
N MET A 69 5.04 12.73 3.06
CA MET A 69 6.17 11.86 2.76
C MET A 69 5.89 10.40 3.13
N ALA A 70 5.23 10.15 4.27
CA ALA A 70 4.80 8.80 4.66
C ALA A 70 3.82 8.22 3.63
N GLN A 71 2.84 9.00 3.20
CA GLN A 71 1.89 8.60 2.14
C GLN A 71 2.61 8.31 0.82
N LYS A 72 3.48 9.20 0.38
CA LYS A 72 4.25 9.06 -0.87
C LYS A 72 5.10 7.80 -0.87
N SER A 73 5.90 7.60 0.17
CA SER A 73 6.80 6.44 0.26
C SER A 73 6.04 5.12 0.23
N PHE A 74 4.89 5.06 0.94
CA PHE A 74 4.04 3.88 0.87
C PHE A 74 3.47 3.67 -0.53
N VAL A 75 2.88 4.68 -1.16
CA VAL A 75 2.24 4.56 -2.48
C VAL A 75 3.24 4.11 -3.55
N GLU A 76 4.45 4.67 -3.56
CA GLU A 76 5.48 4.29 -4.53
C GLU A 76 5.98 2.85 -4.31
N GLY A 77 6.27 2.48 -3.07
CA GLY A 77 6.69 1.11 -2.73
C GLY A 77 5.59 0.08 -2.95
N ALA A 78 4.34 0.40 -2.59
CA ALA A 78 3.18 -0.45 -2.81
C ALA A 78 2.95 -0.72 -4.30
N ARG A 79 3.09 0.31 -5.14
CA ARG A 79 2.99 0.16 -6.60
C ARG A 79 4.01 -0.83 -7.12
N ALA A 80 5.27 -0.69 -6.74
CA ALA A 80 6.32 -1.60 -7.15
C ALA A 80 6.01 -3.05 -6.72
N LEU A 81 5.60 -3.25 -5.47
CA LEU A 81 5.28 -4.56 -4.92
C LEU A 81 4.10 -5.24 -5.64
N VAL A 82 3.02 -4.50 -5.92
CA VAL A 82 1.85 -5.04 -6.64
C VAL A 82 2.21 -5.48 -8.05
N PHE A 83 2.92 -4.63 -8.80
CA PHE A 83 3.29 -4.95 -10.17
C PHE A 83 4.32 -6.08 -10.25
N TRP A 84 5.26 -6.16 -9.31
CA TRP A 84 6.14 -7.29 -9.19
C TRP A 84 5.37 -8.60 -8.92
N GLY A 85 4.39 -8.57 -7.99
CA GLY A 85 3.50 -9.70 -7.75
C GLY A 85 2.71 -10.13 -8.98
N ALA A 86 2.15 -9.18 -9.72
CA ALA A 86 1.43 -9.44 -10.97
C ALA A 86 2.35 -10.07 -12.05
N GLN A 87 3.57 -9.57 -12.18
CA GLN A 87 4.57 -10.10 -13.10
C GLN A 87 4.94 -11.56 -12.77
N MET A 88 5.03 -11.92 -11.48
CA MET A 88 5.27 -13.30 -11.07
C MET A 88 4.10 -14.22 -11.37
N ILE A 89 2.86 -13.75 -11.22
CA ILE A 89 1.67 -14.52 -11.64
C ILE A 89 1.73 -14.79 -13.14
N ASP A 90 2.03 -13.79 -13.95
CA ASP A 90 2.18 -13.97 -15.40
C ASP A 90 3.30 -14.97 -15.76
N ALA A 91 4.45 -14.88 -15.10
CA ALA A 91 5.55 -15.82 -15.32
C ALA A 91 5.17 -17.25 -14.92
N SER A 92 4.54 -17.43 -13.77
CA SER A 92 4.05 -18.74 -13.31
C SER A 92 3.05 -19.34 -14.28
N HIS A 93 2.03 -18.58 -14.71
CA HIS A 93 0.95 -19.10 -15.55
C HIS A 93 1.35 -19.29 -17.01
N ARG A 94 2.03 -18.30 -17.61
CA ARG A 94 2.34 -18.30 -19.06
C ARG A 94 3.61 -19.03 -19.38
N LYS A 95 4.64 -18.90 -18.53
CA LYS A 95 5.96 -19.54 -18.76
C LYS A 95 6.16 -20.83 -17.97
N LYS A 96 5.20 -21.17 -17.08
CA LYS A 96 5.32 -22.31 -16.16
C LYS A 96 6.54 -22.23 -15.25
N ASP A 97 6.90 -21.01 -14.86
CA ASP A 97 8.03 -20.71 -14.00
C ASP A 97 7.72 -21.12 -12.55
N ALA A 98 8.35 -22.19 -12.09
CA ALA A 98 8.12 -22.73 -10.73
C ALA A 98 8.74 -21.84 -9.63
N GLU A 99 9.79 -21.09 -9.93
CA GLU A 99 10.38 -20.15 -8.95
C GLU A 99 9.47 -18.95 -8.76
N ALA A 100 8.92 -18.40 -9.84
CA ALA A 100 7.93 -17.35 -9.78
C ALA A 100 6.66 -17.79 -9.03
N GLU A 101 6.18 -19.03 -9.24
CA GLU A 101 5.05 -19.60 -8.51
C GLU A 101 5.34 -19.70 -6.99
N ALA A 102 6.51 -20.21 -6.63
CA ALA A 102 6.92 -20.32 -5.23
C ALA A 102 7.03 -18.93 -4.56
N MET A 103 7.62 -17.96 -5.25
CA MET A 103 7.80 -16.60 -4.75
C MET A 103 6.46 -15.89 -4.57
N ILE A 104 5.58 -15.91 -5.56
CA ILE A 104 4.27 -15.27 -5.43
C ILE A 104 3.40 -15.96 -4.38
N SER A 105 3.49 -17.27 -4.26
CA SER A 105 2.80 -18.01 -3.20
C SER A 105 3.21 -17.55 -1.79
N LEU A 106 4.50 -17.23 -1.59
CA LEU A 106 5.03 -16.65 -0.36
C LEU A 106 4.51 -15.22 -0.15
N LEU A 107 4.52 -14.39 -1.20
CA LEU A 107 4.26 -12.95 -1.11
C LEU A 107 2.77 -12.58 -1.05
N ILE A 108 1.86 -13.39 -1.56
CA ILE A 108 0.42 -13.10 -1.59
C ILE A 108 -0.14 -12.67 -0.23
N PRO A 109 0.08 -13.38 0.89
CA PRO A 109 -0.42 -12.94 2.18
C PRO A 109 0.23 -11.64 2.67
N VAL A 110 1.49 -11.39 2.31
CA VAL A 110 2.18 -10.14 2.62
C VAL A 110 1.57 -8.99 1.81
N ILE A 111 1.41 -9.16 0.50
CA ILE A 111 0.82 -8.16 -0.39
C ILE A 111 -0.58 -7.78 0.12
N LYS A 112 -1.44 -8.78 0.33
CA LYS A 112 -2.81 -8.52 0.80
C LYS A 112 -2.82 -7.86 2.18
N GLY A 113 -2.11 -8.39 3.16
CA GLY A 113 -2.11 -7.89 4.53
C GLY A 113 -1.50 -6.49 4.63
N PHE A 114 -0.27 -6.35 4.17
CA PHE A 114 0.48 -5.09 4.30
C PHE A 114 -0.13 -3.93 3.49
N LEU A 115 -0.51 -4.19 2.22
CA LEU A 115 -1.03 -3.11 1.37
C LEU A 115 -2.42 -2.64 1.80
N THR A 116 -3.23 -3.50 2.40
CA THR A 116 -4.55 -3.10 2.88
C THR A 116 -4.48 -2.37 4.23
N ASP A 117 -3.63 -2.81 5.16
CA ASP A 117 -3.41 -2.10 6.43
C ASP A 117 -2.83 -0.70 6.18
N LYS A 118 -1.73 -0.61 5.43
CA LYS A 118 -1.08 0.66 5.12
C LYS A 118 -1.88 1.52 4.14
N GLY A 119 -2.65 0.91 3.27
CA GLY A 119 -3.58 1.60 2.40
C GLY A 119 -4.66 2.35 3.18
N PHE A 120 -5.27 1.69 4.16
CA PHE A 120 -6.22 2.32 5.07
C PHE A 120 -5.58 3.46 5.88
N GLU A 121 -4.41 3.21 6.52
CA GLU A 121 -3.67 4.24 7.25
C GLU A 121 -3.36 5.46 6.37
N THR A 122 -2.99 5.24 5.10
CA THR A 122 -2.70 6.30 4.15
C THR A 122 -3.93 7.13 3.81
N CYS A 123 -5.09 6.50 3.63
CA CYS A 123 -6.35 7.21 3.43
C CYS A 123 -6.72 8.07 4.65
N VAL A 124 -6.51 7.57 5.86
CA VAL A 124 -6.71 8.34 7.11
C VAL A 124 -5.76 9.54 7.19
N LEU A 125 -4.48 9.36 6.86
CA LEU A 125 -3.50 10.46 6.82
C LEU A 125 -3.84 11.51 5.76
N ALA A 126 -4.35 11.09 4.61
CA ALA A 126 -4.81 11.99 3.57
C ALA A 126 -6.01 12.82 4.05
N GLN A 127 -6.98 12.17 4.67
CA GLN A 127 -8.12 12.85 5.31
C GLN A 127 -7.66 13.86 6.37
N GLN A 128 -6.70 13.47 7.21
CA GLN A 128 -6.11 14.34 8.23
C GLN A 128 -5.44 15.58 7.62
N THR A 129 -4.79 15.44 6.46
CA THR A 129 -4.14 16.57 5.75
C THR A 129 -5.14 17.66 5.37
N LEU A 130 -6.39 17.29 5.04
CA LEU A 130 -7.45 18.24 4.69
C LEU A 130 -8.13 18.83 5.95
N GLY A 131 -7.83 18.35 7.14
CA GLY A 131 -8.50 18.79 8.38
C GLY A 131 -10.01 18.55 8.32
N GLY A 132 -10.80 19.51 8.81
CA GLY A 132 -12.27 19.42 8.79
C GLY A 132 -12.88 19.22 7.38
N SER A 133 -12.24 19.77 6.36
CA SER A 133 -12.67 19.56 4.96
C SER A 133 -12.59 18.09 4.54
N GLY A 134 -11.60 17.35 5.01
CA GLY A 134 -11.45 15.93 4.70
C GLY A 134 -12.53 15.03 5.30
N PHE A 135 -13.24 15.52 6.31
CA PHE A 135 -14.32 14.78 6.96
C PHE A 135 -15.67 14.92 6.22
N THR A 136 -15.85 15.98 5.44
CA THR A 136 -17.10 16.27 4.73
C THR A 136 -17.15 15.57 3.37
N ARG A 137 -18.37 15.31 2.86
CA ARG A 137 -18.59 14.58 1.60
C ARG A 137 -18.10 15.33 0.36
N GLU A 138 -18.14 16.65 0.42
CA GLU A 138 -17.78 17.51 -0.71
C GLU A 138 -16.35 17.28 -1.19
N TRP A 139 -15.45 16.86 -0.30
CA TRP A 139 -14.05 16.59 -0.62
C TRP A 139 -13.77 15.13 -0.97
N GLY A 140 -14.69 14.22 -0.70
CA GLY A 140 -14.62 12.80 -1.07
C GLY A 140 -13.61 11.94 -0.31
N LEU A 141 -12.75 12.50 0.53
CA LEU A 141 -11.72 11.74 1.26
C LEU A 141 -12.31 10.78 2.29
N GLU A 142 -13.44 11.12 2.88
CA GLU A 142 -14.15 10.27 3.83
C GLU A 142 -14.57 8.94 3.19
N GLN A 143 -14.91 8.96 1.90
CA GLN A 143 -15.32 7.77 1.18
C GLN A 143 -14.13 6.81 0.98
N TYR A 144 -12.94 7.30 0.68
CA TYR A 144 -11.74 6.45 0.56
C TYR A 144 -11.38 5.76 1.87
N VAL A 145 -11.56 6.44 3.02
CA VAL A 145 -11.35 5.82 4.34
C VAL A 145 -12.35 4.68 4.56
N ARG A 146 -13.62 4.87 4.22
CA ARG A 146 -14.68 3.85 4.34
C ARG A 146 -14.40 2.66 3.42
N ASP A 147 -14.08 2.92 2.15
CA ASP A 147 -13.86 1.88 1.14
C ASP A 147 -12.57 1.10 1.40
N ALA A 148 -11.51 1.76 1.88
CA ALA A 148 -10.28 1.07 2.25
C ALA A 148 -10.47 0.10 3.42
N ARG A 149 -11.40 0.39 4.34
CA ARG A 149 -11.59 -0.42 5.56
C ARG A 149 -12.01 -1.86 5.28
N ILE A 150 -12.85 -2.11 4.27
CA ILE A 150 -13.30 -3.47 3.95
C ILE A 150 -12.17 -4.37 3.43
N THR A 151 -11.15 -3.79 2.79
CA THR A 151 -10.05 -4.55 2.19
C THR A 151 -9.24 -5.35 3.21
N MET A 152 -9.23 -4.93 4.48
CA MET A 152 -8.56 -5.62 5.58
C MET A 152 -9.36 -6.83 6.09
N ILE A 153 -10.64 -6.93 5.73
CA ILE A 153 -11.60 -7.87 6.31
C ILE A 153 -11.90 -9.02 5.35
N TYR A 154 -12.27 -8.74 4.11
CA TYR A 154 -12.70 -9.76 3.16
C TYR A 154 -11.53 -10.45 2.43
N GLU A 155 -11.80 -11.51 1.69
CA GLU A 155 -10.81 -12.42 1.06
C GLU A 155 -9.80 -13.00 2.06
N GLY A 156 -10.29 -13.24 3.28
CA GLY A 156 -9.50 -13.62 4.45
C GLY A 156 -8.96 -12.37 5.17
N THR A 157 -9.32 -12.22 6.44
CA THR A 157 -8.84 -11.11 7.27
C THR A 157 -7.32 -11.05 7.29
N ASN A 158 -6.74 -9.89 7.64
CA ASN A 158 -5.28 -9.75 7.71
C ASN A 158 -4.65 -10.67 8.77
N GLY A 159 -5.39 -11.03 9.84
CA GLY A 159 -4.99 -12.08 10.77
C GLY A 159 -4.88 -13.47 10.09
N ILE A 160 -5.80 -13.80 9.18
CA ILE A 160 -5.72 -15.02 8.38
C ILE A 160 -4.53 -15.00 7.41
N GLN A 161 -4.18 -13.83 6.84
CA GLN A 161 -2.97 -13.70 6.02
C GLN A 161 -1.71 -13.97 6.85
N SER A 162 -1.64 -13.46 8.07
CA SER A 162 -0.53 -13.72 8.98
C SER A 162 -0.40 -15.20 9.34
N LEU A 163 -1.52 -15.86 9.64
CA LEU A 163 -1.55 -17.31 9.89
C LEU A 163 -1.14 -18.14 8.67
N ASP A 164 -1.58 -17.73 7.48
CA ASP A 164 -1.18 -18.37 6.22
C ASP A 164 0.32 -18.24 5.97
N LEU A 165 0.87 -17.04 6.17
CA LEU A 165 2.30 -16.79 6.02
C LEU A 165 3.11 -17.68 6.97
N VAL A 166 2.86 -17.55 8.27
CA VAL A 166 3.69 -18.20 9.30
C VAL A 166 3.44 -19.72 9.35
N GLY A 167 2.18 -20.13 9.30
CA GLY A 167 1.82 -21.54 9.47
C GLY A 167 2.03 -22.42 8.23
N ARG A 168 2.11 -21.82 7.03
CA ARG A 168 2.17 -22.58 5.78
C ARG A 168 3.26 -22.11 4.82
N LYS A 169 3.35 -20.80 4.55
CA LYS A 169 4.15 -20.29 3.44
C LYS A 169 5.66 -20.26 3.74
N LEU A 170 6.03 -19.89 4.95
CA LEU A 170 7.46 -19.85 5.35
C LEU A 170 8.12 -21.22 5.26
N GLY A 171 7.41 -22.29 5.64
CA GLY A 171 7.92 -23.66 5.61
C GLY A 171 7.72 -24.40 4.29
N LEU A 172 7.04 -23.80 3.30
CA LEU A 172 6.71 -24.49 2.06
C LEU A 172 7.97 -24.91 1.28
N HIS A 173 8.00 -26.17 0.84
CA HIS A 173 9.17 -26.77 0.16
C HIS A 173 10.49 -26.63 0.94
N GLY A 174 10.44 -26.73 2.27
CA GLY A 174 11.63 -26.60 3.13
C GLY A 174 12.14 -25.16 3.22
N GLY A 175 11.27 -24.16 3.02
CA GLY A 175 11.62 -22.75 3.13
C GLY A 175 12.37 -22.18 1.91
N LYS A 176 12.44 -22.89 0.79
CA LYS A 176 13.19 -22.46 -0.41
C LYS A 176 12.80 -21.07 -0.90
N ALA A 177 11.51 -20.75 -0.99
CA ALA A 177 11.05 -19.44 -1.45
C ALA A 177 11.51 -18.32 -0.50
N MET A 178 11.46 -18.54 0.81
CA MET A 178 11.92 -17.60 1.82
C MET A 178 13.42 -17.35 1.74
N MET A 179 14.20 -18.41 1.55
CA MET A 179 15.66 -18.30 1.37
C MET A 179 16.02 -17.55 0.09
N ALA A 180 15.31 -17.82 -1.02
CA ALA A 180 15.49 -17.09 -2.27
C ALA A 180 15.16 -15.60 -2.11
N PHE A 181 14.09 -15.27 -1.38
CA PHE A 181 13.74 -13.88 -1.06
C PHE A 181 14.84 -13.18 -0.24
N PHE A 182 15.40 -13.84 0.77
CA PHE A 182 16.50 -13.28 1.54
C PHE A 182 17.77 -13.06 0.70
N GLU A 183 18.09 -13.97 -0.20
CA GLU A 183 19.25 -13.79 -1.10
C GLU A 183 19.03 -12.61 -2.06
N LEU A 184 17.81 -12.42 -2.55
CA LEU A 184 17.45 -11.23 -3.36
C LEU A 184 17.72 -9.93 -2.59
N ILE A 185 17.29 -9.85 -1.32
CA ILE A 185 17.51 -8.68 -0.46
C ILE A 185 19.00 -8.47 -0.21
N LYS A 186 19.75 -9.54 0.14
CA LYS A 186 21.19 -9.46 0.39
C LYS A 186 21.96 -8.97 -0.83
N THR A 187 21.60 -9.46 -2.01
CA THR A 187 22.23 -9.02 -3.27
C THR A 187 21.99 -7.54 -3.49
N PHE A 188 20.74 -7.11 -3.40
CA PHE A 188 20.37 -5.70 -3.54
C PHE A 188 21.12 -4.79 -2.56
N THR A 189 21.19 -5.17 -1.28
CA THR A 189 21.89 -4.38 -0.25
C THR A 189 23.40 -4.35 -0.36
N LYS A 190 24.00 -5.29 -1.12
CA LYS A 190 25.44 -5.26 -1.42
C LYS A 190 25.78 -4.37 -2.62
N GLU A 191 24.84 -4.23 -3.53
CA GLU A 191 25.02 -3.47 -4.77
C GLU A 191 24.66 -1.99 -4.62
N ASN A 192 23.96 -1.62 -3.53
CA ASN A 192 23.51 -0.26 -3.22
C ASN A 192 23.88 0.17 -1.80
#